data_7aa2d0ca1dd54c2c95d0445d3a7f80eb
#
_entry.id   7aa2d0ca1dd54c2c95d0445d3a7f80eb
#
_cell.length_a   1.000
_cell.length_b   1.000
_cell.length_c   1.000
_cell.angle_alpha   90.00
_cell.angle_beta   90.00
_cell.angle_gamma   90.00
#
_symmetry.space_group_name_H-M   'P 1'
#
loop_
_entity.id
_entity.type
_entity.pdbx_description
1 polymer ?
#
loop_
_entity_poly.entity_id
_entity_poly.type
_entity_poly.pdbx_seq_one_letter_code
_entity_poly.pdbx_strand_id
1 'polypeptide(L)'
;MTTSDYTLPDDRSLMILDDDGPLRTRLGRALTQRGFDVTTVGTVVEAKIIARNNAPAFAVVDMRLEDGNGLDVVDALHASREGCKIVMLTGYGNLATAVSAIKRGAVDYLAKPADADDVCKALLAPRGVAPEPPENPMSADRVRWEHIQRVYELCGKNVSETARRLNMHRRTLQRILAKRAPR
;
A
#
# COMPACT_ATOMS: atom_id res chain seq x y z
N MET A 1 21.70 -6.57 -12.84
CA MET A 1 22.00 -6.74 -11.41
C MET A 1 22.46 -5.38 -10.89
N THR A 2 21.55 -4.53 -10.49
CA THR A 2 21.84 -3.22 -9.88
C THR A 2 21.73 -3.39 -8.38
N THR A 3 22.87 -3.49 -7.72
CA THR A 3 23.00 -3.38 -6.26
C THR A 3 22.63 -1.94 -5.93
N SER A 4 21.43 -1.73 -5.43
CA SER A 4 21.01 -0.41 -4.94
C SER A 4 21.89 -0.04 -3.75
N ASP A 5 22.58 1.11 -3.84
CA ASP A 5 23.45 1.70 -2.81
C ASP A 5 22.63 2.17 -1.58
N TYR A 6 21.90 1.26 -0.94
CA TYR A 6 21.22 1.57 0.32
C TYR A 6 22.05 1.04 1.49
N THR A 7 22.47 1.94 2.37
CA THR A 7 23.00 1.54 3.68
C THR A 7 21.84 1.22 4.60
N LEU A 8 21.65 -0.06 4.89
CA LEU A 8 20.65 -0.49 5.87
C LEU A 8 21.14 -0.18 7.29
N PRO A 9 20.24 0.21 8.21
CA PRO A 9 20.57 0.34 9.61
C PRO A 9 20.82 -1.03 10.28
N ASP A 10 21.30 -1.04 11.51
CA ASP A 10 21.59 -2.27 12.27
C ASP A 10 20.30 -3.08 12.52
N ASP A 11 19.20 -2.41 12.90
CA ASP A 11 17.90 -3.04 13.03
C ASP A 11 17.17 -3.03 11.67
N ARG A 12 17.03 -4.22 11.09
CA ARG A 12 16.45 -4.48 9.76
C ARG A 12 15.08 -5.14 9.83
N SER A 13 14.51 -5.24 11.04
CA SER A 13 13.22 -5.89 11.23
C SER A 13 12.13 -5.18 10.44
N LEU A 14 11.44 -5.91 9.58
CA LEU A 14 10.41 -5.42 8.68
C LEU A 14 9.16 -6.29 8.75
N MET A 15 8.01 -5.69 8.99
CA MET A 15 6.71 -6.35 8.88
C MET A 15 6.03 -5.98 7.56
N ILE A 16 5.48 -6.97 6.86
CA ILE A 16 4.61 -6.77 5.69
C ILE A 16 3.22 -7.28 6.04
N LEU A 17 2.25 -6.37 6.00
CA LEU A 17 0.83 -6.67 6.19
C LEU A 17 0.08 -6.46 4.88
N ASP A 18 -0.46 -7.54 4.33
CA ASP A 18 -1.25 -7.54 3.10
C ASP A 18 -2.10 -8.82 3.06
N ASP A 19 -3.36 -8.78 2.73
CA ASP A 19 -4.23 -9.96 2.62
C ASP A 19 -4.00 -10.74 1.30
N ASP A 20 -3.43 -10.09 0.27
CA ASP A 20 -2.99 -10.77 -0.96
C ASP A 20 -1.74 -11.64 -0.70
N GLY A 21 -1.94 -12.93 -0.47
CA GLY A 21 -0.88 -13.91 -0.20
C GLY A 21 0.22 -13.95 -1.27
N PRO A 22 -0.10 -14.06 -2.56
CA PRO A 22 0.86 -13.96 -3.67
C PRO A 22 1.71 -12.67 -3.66
N LEU A 23 1.08 -11.51 -3.49
CA LEU A 23 1.78 -10.23 -3.43
C LEU A 23 2.70 -10.17 -2.20
N ARG A 24 2.16 -10.52 -1.02
CA ARG A 24 2.90 -10.57 0.24
C ARG A 24 4.14 -11.45 0.15
N THR A 25 4.01 -12.65 -0.44
CA THR A 25 5.12 -13.59 -0.61
C THR A 25 6.18 -13.04 -1.55
N ARG A 26 5.78 -12.47 -2.69
CA ARG A 26 6.70 -11.90 -3.69
C ARG A 26 7.46 -10.71 -3.11
N LEU A 27 6.76 -9.78 -2.47
CA LEU A 27 7.36 -8.60 -1.87
C LEU A 27 8.29 -8.99 -0.72
N GLY A 28 7.86 -9.93 0.13
CA GLY A 28 8.67 -10.45 1.23
C GLY A 28 10.00 -11.02 0.76
N ARG A 29 9.99 -11.89 -0.25
CA ARG A 29 11.21 -12.44 -0.84
C ARG A 29 12.14 -11.35 -1.40
N ALA A 30 11.56 -10.38 -2.12
CA ALA A 30 12.33 -9.32 -2.73
C ALA A 30 12.98 -8.39 -1.69
N LEU A 31 12.31 -8.09 -0.57
CA LEU A 31 12.87 -7.28 0.52
C LEU A 31 13.88 -8.06 1.37
N THR A 32 13.66 -9.36 1.58
CA THR A 32 14.68 -10.23 2.22
C THR A 32 15.98 -10.27 1.40
N GLN A 33 15.89 -10.37 0.07
CA GLN A 33 17.06 -10.31 -0.81
C GLN A 33 17.81 -8.97 -0.74
N ARG A 34 17.14 -7.90 -0.31
CA ARG A 34 17.73 -6.58 -0.07
C ARG A 34 18.27 -6.38 1.34
N GLY A 35 18.20 -7.45 2.18
CA GLY A 35 18.83 -7.49 3.50
C GLY A 35 17.91 -7.14 4.67
N PHE A 36 16.60 -7.03 4.48
CA PHE A 36 15.65 -6.89 5.58
C PHE A 36 15.32 -8.24 6.23
N ASP A 37 15.08 -8.22 7.55
CA ASP A 37 14.56 -9.35 8.31
C ASP A 37 13.03 -9.31 8.27
N VAL A 38 12.44 -10.01 7.29
CA VAL A 38 11.02 -9.85 6.94
C VAL A 38 10.12 -10.82 7.68
N THR A 39 9.12 -10.29 8.36
CA THR A 39 7.96 -11.02 8.88
C THR A 39 6.73 -10.65 8.07
N THR A 40 5.97 -11.64 7.61
CA THR A 40 4.76 -11.40 6.81
C THR A 40 3.50 -11.83 7.57
N VAL A 41 2.47 -11.01 7.54
CA VAL A 41 1.16 -11.27 8.17
C VAL A 41 0.04 -10.92 7.21
N GLY A 42 -1.10 -11.61 7.35
CA GLY A 42 -2.25 -11.45 6.47
C GLY A 42 -3.41 -10.68 7.09
N THR A 43 -3.38 -10.42 8.40
CA THR A 43 -4.52 -9.85 9.14
C THR A 43 -4.11 -8.70 10.05
N VAL A 44 -5.05 -7.79 10.29
CA VAL A 44 -4.88 -6.67 11.25
C VAL A 44 -4.63 -7.20 12.65
N VAL A 45 -5.28 -8.31 13.02
CA VAL A 45 -5.12 -8.92 14.34
C VAL A 45 -3.68 -9.39 14.56
N GLU A 46 -3.11 -10.15 13.63
CA GLU A 46 -1.72 -10.61 13.70
C GLU A 46 -0.73 -9.43 13.75
N ALA A 47 -0.94 -8.43 12.90
CA ALA A 47 -0.10 -7.24 12.86
C ALA A 47 -0.10 -6.48 14.20
N LYS A 48 -1.25 -6.32 14.84
CA LYS A 48 -1.36 -5.68 16.16
C LYS A 48 -0.70 -6.49 17.27
N ILE A 49 -0.71 -7.82 17.19
CA ILE A 49 0.02 -8.69 18.13
C ILE A 49 1.53 -8.46 18.00
N ILE A 50 2.05 -8.44 16.78
CA ILE A 50 3.48 -8.16 16.54
C ILE A 50 3.84 -6.75 17.01
N ALA A 51 3.02 -5.74 16.69
CA ALA A 51 3.26 -4.37 17.12
C ALA A 51 3.39 -4.24 18.64
N ARG A 52 2.59 -4.98 19.41
CA ARG A 52 2.62 -4.95 20.89
C ARG A 52 3.80 -5.72 21.48
N ASN A 53 4.15 -6.85 20.91
CA ASN A 53 5.14 -7.77 21.50
C ASN A 53 6.58 -7.43 21.07
N ASN A 54 6.76 -7.09 19.80
CA ASN A 54 8.07 -6.77 19.22
C ASN A 54 7.89 -5.89 17.98
N ALA A 55 7.63 -4.60 18.20
CA ALA A 55 7.40 -3.64 17.12
C ALA A 55 8.62 -3.53 16.19
N PRO A 56 8.50 -3.78 14.88
CA PRO A 56 9.60 -3.76 13.95
C PRO A 56 10.12 -2.33 13.70
N ALA A 57 11.35 -2.23 13.16
CA ALA A 57 11.92 -0.95 12.72
C ALA A 57 11.21 -0.38 11.50
N PHE A 58 10.72 -1.27 10.64
CA PHE A 58 10.07 -0.95 9.37
C PHE A 58 8.75 -1.69 9.22
N ALA A 59 7.78 -1.08 8.55
CA ALA A 59 6.54 -1.75 8.20
C ALA A 59 6.05 -1.33 6.81
N VAL A 60 5.51 -2.30 6.07
CA VAL A 60 4.75 -2.09 4.85
C VAL A 60 3.35 -2.58 5.12
N VAL A 61 2.37 -1.69 5.00
CA VAL A 61 0.99 -1.95 5.45
C VAL A 61 0.02 -1.68 4.31
N ASP A 62 -0.75 -2.69 3.92
CA ASP A 62 -1.87 -2.43 3.01
C ASP A 62 -2.96 -1.61 3.72
N MET A 63 -3.53 -0.70 2.97
CA MET A 63 -4.61 0.16 3.43
C MET A 63 -5.89 -0.62 3.72
N ARG A 64 -6.23 -1.57 2.87
CA ARG A 64 -7.46 -2.34 2.93
C ARG A 64 -7.18 -3.81 3.15
N LEU A 65 -7.72 -4.34 4.21
CA LEU A 65 -7.61 -5.72 4.60
C LEU A 65 -9.02 -6.30 4.79
N GLU A 66 -9.18 -7.59 4.58
CA GLU A 66 -10.48 -8.26 4.77
C GLU A 66 -11.03 -8.10 6.19
N ASP A 67 -10.15 -8.07 7.20
CA ASP A 67 -10.48 -7.97 8.62
C ASP A 67 -10.38 -6.56 9.22
N GLY A 68 -10.09 -5.52 8.39
CA GLY A 68 -10.03 -4.16 8.92
C GLY A 68 -9.28 -3.14 8.05
N ASN A 69 -8.78 -2.10 8.71
CA ASN A 69 -8.11 -0.97 8.07
C ASN A 69 -6.64 -0.90 8.50
N GLY A 70 -5.74 -0.79 7.54
CA GLY A 70 -4.31 -0.64 7.81
C GLY A 70 -3.95 0.58 8.66
N LEU A 71 -4.75 1.64 8.65
CA LEU A 71 -4.53 2.81 9.50
C LEU A 71 -4.55 2.47 11.00
N ASP A 72 -5.35 1.48 11.41
CA ASP A 72 -5.37 1.05 12.82
C ASP A 72 -4.09 0.34 13.22
N VAL A 73 -3.40 -0.26 12.25
CA VAL A 73 -2.08 -0.89 12.47
C VAL A 73 -0.99 0.17 12.51
N VAL A 74 -1.09 1.23 11.70
CA VAL A 74 -0.19 2.40 11.77
C VAL A 74 -0.22 3.00 13.16
N ASP A 75 -1.42 3.25 13.73
CA ASP A 75 -1.57 3.77 15.09
C ASP A 75 -0.94 2.84 16.13
N ALA A 76 -1.16 1.52 16.01
CA ALA A 76 -0.60 0.54 16.95
C ALA A 76 0.93 0.45 16.87
N LEU A 77 1.50 0.47 15.67
CA LEU A 77 2.95 0.48 15.46
C LEU A 77 3.59 1.75 16.00
N HIS A 78 3.00 2.91 15.70
CA HIS A 78 3.52 4.20 16.17
C HIS A 78 3.46 4.33 17.69
N ALA A 79 2.39 3.86 18.32
CA ALA A 79 2.26 3.84 19.78
C ALA A 79 3.29 2.89 20.45
N SER A 80 3.62 1.77 19.80
CA SER A 80 4.57 0.78 20.35
C SER A 80 6.04 1.13 20.06
N ARG A 81 6.30 1.80 18.92
CA ARG A 81 7.64 2.22 18.49
C ARG A 81 7.56 3.49 17.65
N GLU A 82 7.75 4.65 18.25
CA GLU A 82 7.71 5.97 17.59
C GLU A 82 8.71 6.07 16.41
N GLY A 83 9.83 5.35 16.50
CA GLY A 83 10.85 5.27 15.46
C GLY A 83 10.50 4.38 14.26
N CYS A 84 9.41 3.60 14.31
CA CYS A 84 9.03 2.71 13.21
C CYS A 84 8.75 3.52 11.93
N LYS A 85 9.40 3.13 10.83
CA LYS A 85 9.16 3.72 9.51
C LYS A 85 8.11 2.90 8.77
N ILE A 86 6.95 3.50 8.53
CA ILE A 86 5.78 2.82 7.99
C ILE A 86 5.46 3.36 6.61
N VAL A 87 5.46 2.48 5.60
CA VAL A 87 5.02 2.79 4.23
C VAL A 87 3.66 2.13 4.01
N MET A 88 2.68 2.95 3.59
CA MET A 88 1.37 2.43 3.24
C MET A 88 1.33 2.01 1.77
N LEU A 89 0.82 0.80 1.50
CA LEU A 89 0.47 0.38 0.14
C LEU A 89 -1.03 0.50 -0.08
N THR A 90 -1.43 0.86 -1.29
CA THR A 90 -2.85 0.93 -1.63
C THR A 90 -3.10 0.65 -3.10
N GLY A 91 -4.13 -0.13 -3.38
CA GLY A 91 -4.64 -0.31 -4.74
C GLY A 91 -5.40 0.90 -5.28
N TYR A 92 -5.74 1.87 -4.41
CA TYR A 92 -6.60 2.98 -4.77
C TYR A 92 -6.15 4.28 -4.09
N GLY A 93 -5.28 5.02 -4.78
CA GLY A 93 -4.77 6.31 -4.30
C GLY A 93 -5.88 7.35 -4.14
N ASN A 94 -6.25 7.66 -2.90
CA ASN A 94 -7.05 8.83 -2.57
C ASN A 94 -6.18 9.78 -1.73
N LEU A 95 -6.03 11.03 -2.19
CA LEU A 95 -5.25 12.04 -1.51
C LEU A 95 -5.66 12.19 -0.03
N ALA A 96 -6.96 12.14 0.28
CA ALA A 96 -7.44 12.23 1.66
C ALA A 96 -6.94 11.07 2.53
N THR A 97 -6.85 9.87 1.96
CA THR A 97 -6.35 8.68 2.65
C THR A 97 -4.83 8.74 2.84
N ALA A 98 -4.09 9.19 1.83
CA ALA A 98 -2.64 9.43 1.93
C ALA A 98 -2.33 10.46 3.02
N VAL A 99 -3.04 11.59 3.03
CA VAL A 99 -2.89 12.62 4.07
C VAL A 99 -3.23 12.07 5.45
N SER A 100 -4.25 11.21 5.57
CA SER A 100 -4.60 10.57 6.84
C SER A 100 -3.50 9.62 7.34
N ALA A 101 -2.91 8.82 6.45
CA ALA A 101 -1.81 7.92 6.78
C ALA A 101 -0.57 8.68 7.29
N ILE A 102 -0.17 9.73 6.58
CA ILE A 102 0.96 10.58 6.98
C ILE A 102 0.71 11.26 8.33
N LYS A 103 -0.51 11.80 8.56
CA LYS A 103 -0.88 12.42 9.86
C LYS A 103 -0.84 11.42 11.03
N ARG A 104 -0.99 10.12 10.78
CA ARG A 104 -0.93 9.04 11.78
C ARG A 104 0.48 8.47 11.96
N GLY A 105 1.48 9.01 11.24
CA GLY A 105 2.89 8.63 11.41
C GLY A 105 3.47 7.74 10.32
N ALA A 106 2.74 7.44 9.23
CA ALA A 106 3.34 6.83 8.06
C ALA A 106 4.36 7.79 7.43
N VAL A 107 5.50 7.23 6.99
CA VAL A 107 6.54 8.05 6.35
C VAL A 107 6.26 8.28 4.88
N ASP A 108 5.53 7.35 4.24
CA ASP A 108 5.18 7.45 2.82
C ASP A 108 3.94 6.62 2.47
N TYR A 109 3.46 6.82 1.26
CA TYR A 109 2.25 6.22 0.71
C TYR A 109 2.46 5.87 -0.77
N LEU A 110 2.46 4.59 -1.11
CA LEU A 110 2.71 4.10 -2.45
C LEU A 110 1.47 3.46 -3.06
N ALA A 111 1.22 3.77 -4.33
CA ALA A 111 0.15 3.11 -5.09
C ALA A 111 0.60 1.73 -5.56
N LYS A 112 -0.27 0.71 -5.41
CA LYS A 112 -0.06 -0.61 -6.03
C LYS A 112 -0.29 -0.50 -7.56
N PRO A 113 0.54 -1.11 -8.40
CA PRO A 113 1.66 -1.96 -8.06
C PRO A 113 2.91 -1.15 -7.69
N ALA A 114 3.43 -1.31 -6.48
CA ALA A 114 4.74 -0.83 -6.08
C ALA A 114 5.76 -1.97 -6.18
N ASP A 115 6.93 -1.67 -6.68
CA ASP A 115 8.01 -2.65 -6.68
C ASP A 115 8.85 -2.57 -5.38
N ALA A 116 9.75 -3.53 -5.20
CA ALA A 116 10.54 -3.57 -3.99
C ALA A 116 11.59 -2.43 -3.90
N ASP A 117 11.98 -1.85 -5.03
CA ASP A 117 12.90 -0.72 -5.06
C ASP A 117 12.20 0.56 -4.62
N ASP A 118 10.96 0.78 -5.06
CA ASP A 118 10.12 1.90 -4.59
C ASP A 118 9.88 1.80 -3.09
N VAL A 119 9.56 0.61 -2.59
CA VAL A 119 9.35 0.36 -1.15
C VAL A 119 10.64 0.62 -0.36
N CYS A 120 11.81 0.16 -0.83
CA CYS A 120 13.09 0.42 -0.17
C CYS A 120 13.41 1.91 -0.13
N LYS A 121 13.24 2.64 -1.24
CA LYS A 121 13.44 4.09 -1.30
C LYS A 121 12.59 4.80 -0.26
N ALA A 122 11.30 4.45 -0.19
CA ALA A 122 10.37 5.05 0.75
C ALA A 122 10.71 4.73 2.22
N LEU A 123 11.05 3.47 2.54
CA LEU A 123 11.44 3.06 3.89
C LEU A 123 12.74 3.71 4.37
N LEU A 124 13.71 3.90 3.47
CA LEU A 124 15.04 4.40 3.80
C LEU A 124 15.16 5.93 3.64
N ALA A 125 14.16 6.58 3.06
CA ALA A 125 14.13 8.03 2.94
C ALA A 125 14.30 8.73 4.30
N PRO A 126 15.03 9.85 4.37
CA PRO A 126 15.06 10.70 5.55
C PRO A 126 13.65 11.19 5.90
N ARG A 127 13.33 11.26 7.21
CA ARG A 127 12.03 11.81 7.65
C ARG A 127 11.89 13.27 7.22
N GLY A 128 10.73 13.63 6.66
CA GLY A 128 10.40 15.01 6.28
C GLY A 128 10.87 15.44 4.90
N VAL A 129 11.49 14.54 4.12
CA VAL A 129 11.74 14.78 2.69
C VAL A 129 10.49 14.37 1.93
N ALA A 130 9.87 15.33 1.24
CA ALA A 130 8.75 15.00 0.36
C ALA A 130 9.24 14.04 -0.74
N PRO A 131 8.52 12.94 -1.00
CA PRO A 131 8.88 12.05 -2.09
C PRO A 131 8.89 12.83 -3.41
N GLU A 132 9.90 12.57 -4.25
CA GLU A 132 9.90 13.13 -5.61
C GLU A 132 8.64 12.62 -6.35
N PRO A 133 7.97 13.48 -7.14
CA PRO A 133 6.87 13.03 -7.96
C PRO A 133 7.33 11.85 -8.84
N PRO A 134 6.51 10.81 -9.01
CA PRO A 134 6.90 9.68 -9.84
C PRO A 134 7.27 10.16 -11.24
N GLU A 135 8.42 9.73 -11.74
CA GLU A 135 8.92 10.09 -13.08
C GLU A 135 7.93 9.72 -14.19
N ASN A 136 7.09 8.73 -13.95
CA ASN A 136 6.02 8.32 -14.84
C ASN A 136 4.65 8.42 -14.14
N PRO A 137 3.92 9.52 -14.31
CA PRO A 137 2.57 9.63 -13.80
C PRO A 137 1.68 8.57 -14.45
N MET A 138 0.75 8.01 -13.67
CA MET A 138 -0.22 7.05 -14.21
C MET A 138 -0.94 7.64 -15.42
N SER A 139 -1.12 6.82 -16.47
CA SER A 139 -1.87 7.26 -17.65
C SER A 139 -3.30 7.65 -17.27
N ALA A 140 -3.87 8.65 -17.97
CA ALA A 140 -5.23 9.10 -17.72
C ALA A 140 -6.25 7.95 -17.80
N ASP A 141 -6.02 6.99 -18.69
CA ASP A 141 -6.86 5.80 -18.83
C ASP A 141 -6.79 4.88 -17.61
N ARG A 142 -5.63 4.75 -17.00
CA ARG A 142 -5.44 3.98 -15.77
C ARG A 142 -6.14 4.64 -14.58
N VAL A 143 -5.96 5.95 -14.40
CA VAL A 143 -6.65 6.73 -13.35
C VAL A 143 -8.16 6.60 -13.51
N ARG A 144 -8.67 6.73 -14.74
CA ARG A 144 -10.08 6.55 -15.04
C ARG A 144 -10.58 5.15 -14.73
N TRP A 145 -9.81 4.12 -15.10
CA TRP A 145 -10.16 2.72 -14.84
C TRP A 145 -10.22 2.45 -13.34
N GLU A 146 -9.23 2.89 -12.57
CA GLU A 146 -9.18 2.73 -11.11
C GLU A 146 -10.35 3.45 -10.42
N HIS A 147 -10.69 4.66 -10.87
CA HIS A 147 -11.85 5.38 -10.35
C HIS A 147 -13.16 4.60 -10.57
N ILE A 148 -13.33 4.03 -11.77
CA ILE A 148 -14.50 3.20 -12.10
C ILE A 148 -14.56 1.95 -11.22
N GLN A 149 -13.47 1.24 -11.03
CA GLN A 149 -13.40 0.06 -10.16
C GLN A 149 -13.78 0.41 -8.71
N ARG A 150 -13.26 1.52 -8.20
CA ARG A 150 -13.61 2.01 -6.85
C ARG A 150 -15.11 2.22 -6.68
N VAL A 151 -15.73 2.97 -7.60
CA VAL A 151 -17.17 3.26 -7.51
C VAL A 151 -17.99 1.96 -7.65
N TYR A 152 -17.51 1.01 -8.47
CA TYR A 152 -18.12 -0.30 -8.61
C TYR A 152 -18.12 -1.11 -7.30
N GLU A 153 -17.01 -1.11 -6.57
CA GLU A 153 -16.93 -1.75 -5.26
C GLU A 153 -17.79 -1.04 -4.21
N LEU A 154 -17.75 0.30 -4.16
CA LEU A 154 -18.59 1.09 -3.26
C LEU A 154 -20.10 0.87 -3.49
N CYS A 155 -20.48 0.49 -4.71
CA CYS A 155 -21.85 0.11 -5.05
C CYS A 155 -22.14 -1.39 -4.82
N GLY A 156 -21.31 -2.11 -4.07
CA GLY A 156 -21.47 -3.56 -3.84
C GLY A 156 -21.44 -4.37 -5.13
N LYS A 157 -20.61 -3.97 -6.09
CA LYS A 157 -20.48 -4.58 -7.44
C LYS A 157 -21.76 -4.52 -8.28
N ASN A 158 -22.65 -3.58 -7.99
CA ASN A 158 -23.88 -3.36 -8.74
C ASN A 158 -23.62 -2.46 -9.96
N VAL A 159 -23.58 -3.07 -11.14
CA VAL A 159 -23.30 -2.35 -12.42
C VAL A 159 -24.27 -1.21 -12.69
N SER A 160 -25.57 -1.38 -12.39
CA SER A 160 -26.58 -0.35 -12.69
C SER A 160 -26.43 0.85 -11.77
N GLU A 161 -26.18 0.64 -10.48
CA GLU A 161 -25.94 1.69 -9.51
C GLU A 161 -24.62 2.43 -9.82
N THR A 162 -23.57 1.69 -10.13
CA THR A 162 -22.26 2.24 -10.52
C THR A 162 -22.38 3.12 -11.77
N ALA A 163 -23.09 2.65 -12.79
CA ALA A 163 -23.31 3.41 -14.03
C ALA A 163 -24.04 4.73 -13.76
N ARG A 164 -25.05 4.71 -12.88
CA ARG A 164 -25.79 5.90 -12.44
C ARG A 164 -24.88 6.89 -11.72
N ARG A 165 -24.09 6.43 -10.73
CA ARG A 165 -23.16 7.29 -9.97
C ARG A 165 -22.07 7.91 -10.82
N LEU A 166 -21.59 7.17 -11.83
CA LEU A 166 -20.55 7.63 -12.75
C LEU A 166 -21.10 8.41 -13.95
N ASN A 167 -22.42 8.58 -14.03
CA ASN A 167 -23.11 9.18 -15.20
C ASN A 167 -22.67 8.53 -16.52
N MET A 168 -22.62 7.19 -16.54
CA MET A 168 -22.17 6.38 -17.67
C MET A 168 -23.26 5.43 -18.14
N HIS A 169 -23.27 5.12 -19.45
CA HIS A 169 -24.12 4.06 -19.96
C HIS A 169 -23.69 2.70 -19.40
N ARG A 170 -24.65 1.88 -18.95
CA ARG A 170 -24.41 0.53 -18.40
C ARG A 170 -23.54 -0.34 -19.33
N ARG A 171 -23.80 -0.32 -20.65
CA ARG A 171 -22.98 -1.06 -21.63
C ARG A 171 -21.50 -0.60 -21.66
N THR A 172 -21.27 0.70 -21.55
CA THR A 172 -19.92 1.27 -21.52
C THR A 172 -19.20 0.81 -20.27
N LEU A 173 -19.85 0.84 -19.11
CA LEU A 173 -19.29 0.37 -17.86
C LEU A 173 -18.96 -1.12 -17.92
N GLN A 174 -19.87 -1.99 -18.39
CA GLN A 174 -19.64 -3.42 -18.55
C GLN A 174 -18.41 -3.71 -19.42
N ARG A 175 -18.23 -2.98 -20.54
CA ARG A 175 -17.08 -3.12 -21.42
C ARG A 175 -15.77 -2.72 -20.73
N ILE A 176 -15.80 -1.72 -19.85
CA ILE A 176 -14.62 -1.29 -19.09
C ILE A 176 -14.29 -2.30 -18.00
N LEU A 177 -15.29 -2.77 -17.25
CA LEU A 177 -15.09 -3.78 -16.19
C LEU A 177 -14.60 -5.13 -16.72
N ALA A 178 -14.92 -5.49 -17.96
CA ALA A 178 -14.46 -6.70 -18.62
C ALA A 178 -12.99 -6.61 -19.12
N LYS A 179 -12.41 -5.40 -19.19
CA LYS A 179 -11.02 -5.21 -19.62
C LYS A 179 -10.06 -5.31 -18.43
N ARG A 180 -8.84 -5.82 -18.70
CA ARG A 180 -7.73 -5.71 -17.74
C ARG A 180 -7.33 -4.24 -17.56
N ALA A 181 -6.70 -3.94 -16.40
CA ALA A 181 -6.17 -2.61 -16.14
C ALA A 181 -5.27 -2.13 -17.30
N PRO A 182 -5.43 -0.90 -17.78
CA PRO A 182 -4.48 -0.29 -18.72
C PRO A 182 -3.08 -0.23 -18.09
N ARG A 183 -2.06 -0.40 -18.93
CA ARG A 183 -0.66 -0.23 -18.51
C ARG A 183 -0.32 1.24 -18.31
#